data_c6fda98a3ef78b352238c846aba87c4f
#
_entry.id   c6fda98a3ef78b352238c846aba87c4f
#
_cell.length_a   1.000
_cell.length_b   1.000
_cell.length_c   1.000
_cell.angle_alpha   90.00
_cell.angle_beta   90.00
_cell.angle_gamma   90.00
#
_symmetry.space_group_name_H-M   'P 1'
#
loop_
_entity.id
_entity.type
_entity.pdbx_description
1 polymer ?
#
loop_
_entity_poly.entity_id
_entity_poly.type
_entity_poly.pdbx_seq_one_letter_code
_entity_poly.pdbx_strand_id
1 'polypeptide(L)'
;IGRGVKVFIKYDGLNPTGSFKDRGMTMAISKAKEAGCEAVICASTGNTSAAAAAYARRGGMRAFVLIPDGYVAQGKLAQALVYGAEVLAIRGNFDRALDIVREAAEKYPITLVNSVNPYRLQGQKTAAFEIVDALGDAPDWLCIPMGNAGNITAYWMGFQEYQQAGRSR
;
A
#
# COMPACT_ATOMS: atom_id res chain seq x y z
N ILE A 1 -20.60 -20.12 12.76
CA ILE A 1 -20.66 -18.85 13.52
C ILE A 1 -21.85 -18.97 14.46
N GLY A 2 -21.63 -18.76 15.79
CA GLY A 2 -22.66 -18.94 16.82
C GLY A 2 -23.83 -17.96 16.70
N ARG A 3 -24.99 -18.32 17.32
CA ARG A 3 -26.16 -17.44 17.37
C ARG A 3 -25.81 -16.16 18.15
N GLY A 4 -26.16 -14.99 17.59
CA GLY A 4 -25.93 -13.69 18.22
C GLY A 4 -24.65 -12.97 17.79
N VAL A 5 -23.81 -13.59 16.94
CA VAL A 5 -22.63 -12.95 16.37
C VAL A 5 -23.02 -12.22 15.07
N LYS A 6 -22.75 -10.91 15.01
CA LYS A 6 -22.86 -10.12 13.76
C LYS A 6 -21.49 -10.17 13.06
N VAL A 7 -21.49 -10.55 11.78
CA VAL A 7 -20.27 -10.62 10.97
C VAL A 7 -20.36 -9.61 9.85
N PHE A 8 -19.32 -8.78 9.72
CA PHE A 8 -19.17 -7.79 8.66
C PHE A 8 -17.91 -8.09 7.85
N ILE A 9 -17.93 -7.83 6.57
CA ILE A 9 -16.80 -8.04 5.68
C ILE A 9 -16.38 -6.69 5.08
N LYS A 10 -15.16 -6.25 5.42
CA LYS A 10 -14.50 -5.11 4.78
C LYS A 10 -13.71 -5.62 3.59
N TYR A 11 -14.21 -5.34 2.38
CA TYR A 11 -13.66 -5.91 1.15
C TYR A 11 -12.83 -4.90 0.37
N ASP A 12 -11.54 -4.80 0.68
CA ASP A 12 -10.59 -3.93 -0.01
C ASP A 12 -10.20 -4.40 -1.43
N GLY A 13 -10.73 -5.53 -1.88
CA GLY A 13 -10.65 -5.97 -3.27
C GLY A 13 -11.43 -5.09 -4.25
N LEU A 14 -12.34 -4.23 -3.76
CA LEU A 14 -13.05 -3.23 -4.56
C LEU A 14 -12.25 -1.95 -4.81
N ASN A 15 -11.10 -1.77 -4.17
CA ASN A 15 -10.21 -0.65 -4.47
C ASN A 15 -9.72 -0.71 -5.94
N PRO A 16 -9.35 0.41 -6.57
CA PRO A 16 -9.04 0.51 -8.01
C PRO A 16 -8.06 -0.51 -8.55
N THR A 17 -7.01 -0.88 -7.81
CA THR A 17 -6.06 -1.93 -8.23
C THR A 17 -6.33 -3.30 -7.61
N GLY A 18 -7.48 -3.45 -6.93
CA GLY A 18 -7.94 -4.70 -6.36
C GLY A 18 -7.26 -5.10 -5.05
N SER A 19 -6.76 -4.15 -4.26
CA SER A 19 -6.15 -4.46 -2.96
C SER A 19 -6.10 -3.26 -2.00
N PHE A 20 -5.87 -3.56 -0.71
CA PHE A 20 -5.66 -2.54 0.32
C PHE A 20 -4.41 -1.66 0.09
N LYS A 21 -3.51 -2.05 -0.82
CA LYS A 21 -2.30 -1.27 -1.14
C LYS A 21 -2.64 0.11 -1.68
N ASP A 22 -3.79 0.28 -2.30
CA ASP A 22 -4.28 1.53 -2.84
C ASP A 22 -4.36 2.63 -1.78
N ARG A 23 -4.86 2.31 -0.59
CA ARG A 23 -4.96 3.26 0.52
C ARG A 23 -3.63 3.88 0.90
N GLY A 24 -2.63 3.04 1.12
CA GLY A 24 -1.28 3.49 1.46
C GLY A 24 -0.60 4.19 0.28
N MET A 25 -0.85 3.72 -0.93
CA MET A 25 -0.22 4.28 -2.12
C MET A 25 -0.74 5.68 -2.45
N THR A 26 -2.02 5.95 -2.22
CA THR A 26 -2.59 7.30 -2.36
C THR A 26 -1.79 8.33 -1.56
N MET A 27 -1.54 8.05 -0.28
CA MET A 27 -0.76 8.97 0.57
C MET A 27 0.71 9.04 0.18
N ALA A 28 1.35 7.90 -0.10
CA ALA A 28 2.76 7.88 -0.47
C ALA A 28 3.03 8.68 -1.75
N ILE A 29 2.19 8.53 -2.77
CA ILE A 29 2.31 9.25 -4.03
C ILE A 29 1.99 10.75 -3.84
N SER A 30 0.96 11.09 -3.07
CA SER A 30 0.63 12.49 -2.78
C SER A 30 1.79 13.21 -2.10
N LYS A 31 2.41 12.55 -1.11
CA LYS A 31 3.58 13.11 -0.42
C LYS A 31 4.83 13.18 -1.28
N ALA A 32 5.06 12.20 -2.15
CA ALA A 32 6.14 12.27 -3.12
C ALA A 32 5.98 13.47 -4.08
N LYS A 33 4.75 13.68 -4.56
CA LYS A 33 4.43 14.81 -5.44
C LYS A 33 4.58 16.16 -4.71
N GLU A 34 4.10 16.26 -3.48
CA GLU A 34 4.25 17.45 -2.62
C GLU A 34 5.72 17.78 -2.39
N ALA A 35 6.59 16.76 -2.26
CA ALA A 35 8.03 16.91 -2.15
C ALA A 35 8.75 17.24 -3.47
N GLY A 36 8.02 17.38 -4.58
CA GLY A 36 8.59 17.70 -5.89
C GLY A 36 9.26 16.53 -6.60
N CYS A 37 9.05 15.28 -6.15
CA CYS A 37 9.59 14.12 -6.83
C CYS A 37 8.86 13.86 -8.16
N GLU A 38 9.60 13.53 -9.20
CA GLU A 38 9.07 13.21 -10.52
C GLU A 38 8.82 11.72 -10.73
N ALA A 39 9.36 10.89 -9.84
CA ALA A 39 9.28 9.44 -9.94
C ALA A 39 9.15 8.76 -8.58
N VAL A 40 8.60 7.56 -8.61
CA VAL A 40 8.60 6.64 -7.48
C VAL A 40 9.21 5.30 -7.86
N ILE A 41 9.72 4.58 -6.88
CA ILE A 41 10.37 3.28 -7.08
C ILE A 41 9.90 2.27 -6.04
N CYS A 42 9.75 1.03 -6.44
CA CYS A 42 9.51 -0.08 -5.51
C CYS A 42 10.11 -1.39 -5.99
N ALA A 43 10.46 -2.26 -5.03
CA ALA A 43 10.74 -3.66 -5.28
C ALA A 43 9.48 -4.47 -4.97
N SER A 44 8.80 -5.01 -5.97
CA SER A 44 7.58 -5.81 -5.78
C SER A 44 7.14 -6.51 -7.05
N THR A 45 6.74 -7.78 -6.93
CA THR A 45 6.08 -8.56 -8.00
C THR A 45 4.55 -8.62 -7.85
N GLY A 46 3.96 -7.91 -6.88
CA GLY A 46 2.56 -8.08 -6.48
C GLY A 46 1.75 -6.78 -6.38
N ASN A 47 0.82 -6.73 -5.42
CA ASN A 47 -0.11 -5.61 -5.27
C ASN A 47 0.57 -4.24 -5.06
N THR A 48 1.78 -4.20 -4.51
CA THR A 48 2.50 -2.92 -4.33
C THR A 48 2.92 -2.33 -5.67
N SER A 49 3.43 -3.14 -6.61
CA SER A 49 3.80 -2.67 -7.95
C SER A 49 2.59 -2.18 -8.74
N ALA A 50 1.48 -2.92 -8.71
CA ALA A 50 0.25 -2.52 -9.37
C ALA A 50 -0.29 -1.18 -8.84
N ALA A 51 -0.35 -1.03 -7.51
CA ALA A 51 -0.80 0.22 -6.90
C ALA A 51 0.19 1.37 -7.17
N ALA A 52 1.52 1.15 -7.06
CA ALA A 52 2.52 2.18 -7.35
C ALA A 52 2.39 2.71 -8.79
N ALA A 53 2.26 1.82 -9.77
CA ALA A 53 2.08 2.18 -11.17
C ALA A 53 0.80 3.00 -11.40
N ALA A 54 -0.33 2.54 -10.89
CA ALA A 54 -1.62 3.20 -11.08
C ALA A 54 -1.65 4.60 -10.48
N TYR A 55 -1.21 4.75 -9.24
CA TYR A 55 -1.26 6.04 -8.54
C TYR A 55 -0.18 7.01 -8.98
N ALA A 56 1.03 6.53 -9.33
CA ALA A 56 2.06 7.36 -9.95
C ALA A 56 1.56 7.94 -11.28
N ARG A 57 0.97 7.11 -12.15
CA ARG A 57 0.37 7.56 -13.40
C ARG A 57 -0.68 8.65 -13.19
N ARG A 58 -1.58 8.44 -12.22
CA ARG A 58 -2.60 9.43 -11.87
C ARG A 58 -2.00 10.72 -11.31
N GLY A 59 -0.88 10.62 -10.58
CA GLY A 59 -0.12 11.75 -10.05
C GLY A 59 0.71 12.49 -11.09
N GLY A 60 0.80 12.00 -12.33
CA GLY A 60 1.69 12.53 -13.36
C GLY A 60 3.16 12.20 -13.11
N MET A 61 3.46 11.14 -12.38
CA MET A 61 4.80 10.69 -11.98
C MET A 61 5.17 9.40 -12.72
N ARG A 62 6.46 9.18 -12.93
CA ARG A 62 6.98 7.88 -13.41
C ARG A 62 6.99 6.86 -12.28
N ALA A 63 6.80 5.60 -12.62
CA ALA A 63 6.91 4.49 -11.67
C ALA A 63 7.94 3.47 -12.14
N PHE A 64 8.92 3.18 -11.29
CA PHE A 64 9.92 2.13 -11.51
C PHE A 64 9.61 0.94 -10.60
N VAL A 65 9.54 -0.23 -11.20
CA VAL A 65 9.28 -1.49 -10.48
C VAL A 65 10.45 -2.42 -10.70
N LEU A 66 11.20 -2.73 -9.63
CA LEU A 66 12.27 -3.71 -9.67
C LEU A 66 11.75 -5.08 -9.26
N ILE A 67 12.13 -6.08 -10.04
CA ILE A 67 11.80 -7.48 -9.79
C ILE A 67 13.04 -8.35 -9.93
N PRO A 68 13.17 -9.44 -9.17
CA PRO A 68 14.15 -10.47 -9.45
C PRO A 68 13.86 -11.15 -10.79
N ASP A 69 14.88 -11.42 -11.59
CA ASP A 69 14.76 -12.15 -12.85
C ASP A 69 14.16 -13.54 -12.60
N GLY A 70 13.21 -13.97 -13.44
CA GLY A 70 12.52 -15.26 -13.31
C GLY A 70 11.38 -15.31 -12.28
N TYR A 71 11.17 -14.31 -11.44
CA TYR A 71 10.09 -14.25 -10.45
C TYR A 71 9.00 -13.27 -10.87
N VAL A 72 7.99 -13.76 -11.60
CA VAL A 72 6.92 -12.91 -12.10
C VAL A 72 5.54 -13.45 -11.69
N ALA A 73 4.84 -12.74 -10.80
CA ALA A 73 3.40 -12.87 -10.64
C ALA A 73 2.73 -12.20 -11.86
N GLN A 74 2.49 -12.98 -12.91
CA GLN A 74 2.12 -12.47 -14.25
C GLN A 74 0.97 -11.46 -14.22
N GLY A 75 -0.09 -11.72 -13.45
CA GLY A 75 -1.27 -10.84 -13.43
C GLY A 75 -1.01 -9.46 -12.82
N LYS A 76 -0.22 -9.36 -11.75
CA LYS A 76 0.08 -8.06 -11.12
C LYS A 76 1.16 -7.27 -11.85
N LEU A 77 2.10 -7.96 -12.47
CA LEU A 77 3.08 -7.33 -13.34
C LEU A 77 2.42 -6.78 -14.60
N ALA A 78 1.54 -7.56 -15.23
CA ALA A 78 0.74 -7.09 -16.37
C ALA A 78 -0.05 -5.82 -16.00
N GLN A 79 -0.66 -5.79 -14.82
CA GLN A 79 -1.36 -4.61 -14.33
C GLN A 79 -0.42 -3.39 -14.18
N ALA A 80 0.79 -3.58 -13.63
CA ALA A 80 1.77 -2.50 -13.52
C ALA A 80 2.21 -1.96 -14.89
N LEU A 81 2.43 -2.85 -15.87
CA LEU A 81 2.79 -2.48 -17.24
C LEU A 81 1.66 -1.72 -17.95
N VAL A 82 0.40 -2.16 -17.81
CA VAL A 82 -0.77 -1.46 -18.38
C VAL A 82 -0.91 -0.05 -17.83
N TYR A 83 -0.57 0.18 -16.57
CA TYR A 83 -0.52 1.52 -15.98
C TYR A 83 0.73 2.32 -16.38
N GLY A 84 1.63 1.75 -17.19
CA GLY A 84 2.80 2.44 -17.73
C GLY A 84 4.00 2.49 -16.81
N ALA A 85 4.14 1.54 -15.88
CA ALA A 85 5.35 1.42 -15.08
C ALA A 85 6.52 0.88 -15.92
N GLU A 86 7.70 1.36 -15.64
CA GLU A 86 8.96 0.83 -16.13
C GLU A 86 9.41 -0.34 -15.24
N VAL A 87 9.35 -1.56 -15.77
CA VAL A 87 9.71 -2.76 -15.03
C VAL A 87 11.14 -3.15 -15.36
N LEU A 88 11.97 -3.25 -14.34
CA LEU A 88 13.38 -3.60 -14.42
C LEU A 88 13.63 -4.95 -13.76
N ALA A 89 14.00 -5.96 -14.54
CA ALA A 89 14.43 -7.24 -14.02
C ALA A 89 15.90 -7.16 -13.60
N ILE A 90 16.21 -7.61 -12.39
CA ILE A 90 17.58 -7.63 -11.87
C ILE A 90 18.07 -9.05 -11.63
N ARG A 91 19.35 -9.28 -11.80
CA ARG A 91 20.00 -10.53 -11.37
C ARG A 91 20.13 -10.52 -9.85
N GLY A 92 19.52 -11.48 -9.17
CA GLY A 92 19.53 -11.61 -7.73
C GLY A 92 18.17 -11.96 -7.14
N ASN A 93 18.05 -11.84 -5.83
CA ASN A 93 16.82 -12.10 -5.08
C ASN A 93 16.07 -10.80 -4.76
N PHE A 94 14.96 -10.94 -4.01
CA PHE A 94 14.14 -9.81 -3.59
C PHE A 94 14.90 -8.83 -2.68
N ASP A 95 15.79 -9.31 -1.80
CA ASP A 95 16.54 -8.45 -0.89
C ASP A 95 17.49 -7.55 -1.69
N ARG A 96 18.15 -8.11 -2.72
CA ARG A 96 19.00 -7.33 -3.64
C ARG A 96 18.19 -6.25 -4.39
N ALA A 97 16.97 -6.59 -4.84
CA ALA A 97 16.08 -5.60 -5.45
C ALA A 97 15.74 -4.48 -4.46
N LEU A 98 15.47 -4.82 -3.21
CA LEU A 98 15.14 -3.85 -2.17
C LEU A 98 16.33 -2.94 -1.84
N ASP A 99 17.56 -3.47 -1.81
CA ASP A 99 18.77 -2.66 -1.60
C ASP A 99 18.97 -1.66 -2.74
N ILE A 100 18.83 -2.11 -3.98
CA ILE A 100 18.95 -1.23 -5.15
C ILE A 100 17.92 -0.09 -5.11
N VAL A 101 16.67 -0.36 -4.78
CA VAL A 101 15.66 0.71 -4.73
C VAL A 101 15.89 1.68 -3.57
N ARG A 102 16.49 1.23 -2.45
CA ARG A 102 16.92 2.10 -1.35
C ARG A 102 18.06 3.02 -1.79
N GLU A 103 19.11 2.44 -2.38
CA GLU A 103 20.24 3.22 -2.90
C GLU A 103 19.78 4.25 -3.95
N ALA A 104 18.86 3.87 -4.84
CA ALA A 104 18.32 4.80 -5.83
C ALA A 104 17.55 5.97 -5.18
N ALA A 105 16.74 5.69 -4.16
CA ALA A 105 15.99 6.72 -3.44
C ALA A 105 16.88 7.67 -2.61
N GLU A 106 18.08 7.23 -2.21
CA GLU A 106 19.08 8.06 -1.52
C GLU A 106 19.84 8.97 -2.49
N LYS A 107 20.08 8.51 -3.72
CA LYS A 107 20.94 9.19 -4.70
C LYS A 107 20.19 10.11 -5.68
N TYR A 108 18.91 9.87 -5.88
CA TYR A 108 18.10 10.54 -6.90
C TYR A 108 16.80 11.09 -6.30
N PRO A 109 16.15 12.07 -6.94
CA PRO A 109 14.87 12.62 -6.49
C PRO A 109 13.70 11.66 -6.78
N ILE A 110 13.80 10.45 -6.27
CA ILE A 110 12.85 9.34 -6.44
C ILE A 110 12.39 8.87 -5.06
N THR A 111 11.09 8.73 -4.87
CA THR A 111 10.53 8.26 -3.61
C THR A 111 10.37 6.74 -3.58
N LEU A 112 10.95 6.08 -2.58
CA LEU A 112 10.71 4.68 -2.29
C LEU A 112 9.30 4.49 -1.71
N VAL A 113 8.48 3.63 -2.35
CA VAL A 113 7.09 3.38 -1.93
C VAL A 113 6.82 1.95 -1.45
N ASN A 114 7.84 1.24 -1.03
CA ASN A 114 7.72 -0.03 -0.30
C ASN A 114 7.07 0.16 1.08
N SER A 115 6.82 -0.93 1.81
CA SER A 115 6.16 -0.90 3.13
C SER A 115 6.91 -0.10 4.21
N VAL A 116 8.17 0.19 3.99
CA VAL A 116 9.00 1.05 4.87
C VAL A 116 8.64 2.54 4.76
N ASN A 117 7.89 2.95 3.75
CA ASN A 117 7.46 4.34 3.62
C ASN A 117 6.36 4.65 4.65
N PRO A 118 6.59 5.61 5.57
CA PRO A 118 5.68 5.87 6.70
C PRO A 118 4.32 6.41 6.25
N TYR A 119 4.26 7.13 5.14
CA TYR A 119 3.01 7.66 4.60
C TYR A 119 2.04 6.57 4.18
N ARG A 120 2.53 5.36 3.92
CA ARG A 120 1.65 4.23 3.62
C ARG A 120 0.78 3.85 4.80
N LEU A 121 1.28 3.90 6.03
CA LEU A 121 0.49 3.66 7.23
C LEU A 121 -0.62 4.70 7.36
N GLN A 122 -0.32 5.97 7.05
CA GLN A 122 -1.30 7.06 7.09
C GLN A 122 -2.47 6.85 6.11
N GLY A 123 -2.22 6.29 4.94
CA GLY A 123 -3.29 5.92 4.03
C GLY A 123 -4.05 4.66 4.46
N GLN A 124 -3.35 3.64 4.92
CA GLN A 124 -3.95 2.36 5.32
C GLN A 124 -4.85 2.48 6.57
N LYS A 125 -4.52 3.38 7.52
CA LYS A 125 -5.33 3.59 8.73
C LYS A 125 -6.77 4.06 8.45
N THR A 126 -7.02 4.67 7.29
CA THR A 126 -8.37 5.12 6.89
C THR A 126 -9.39 3.99 6.82
N ALA A 127 -8.92 2.75 6.65
CA ALA A 127 -9.79 1.58 6.69
C ALA A 127 -10.45 1.38 8.07
N ALA A 128 -9.75 1.72 9.16
CA ALA A 128 -10.32 1.69 10.51
C ALA A 128 -11.38 2.79 10.68
N PHE A 129 -11.13 3.99 10.15
CA PHE A 129 -12.11 5.08 10.15
C PHE A 129 -13.42 4.66 9.47
N GLU A 130 -13.31 4.09 8.26
CA GLU A 130 -14.49 3.62 7.52
C GLU A 130 -15.25 2.51 8.27
N ILE A 131 -14.58 1.66 9.03
CA ILE A 131 -15.23 0.63 9.85
C ILE A 131 -16.03 1.29 10.95
N VAL A 132 -15.44 2.20 11.71
CA VAL A 132 -16.15 2.92 12.79
C VAL A 132 -17.30 3.73 12.23
N ASP A 133 -17.10 4.48 11.15
CA ASP A 133 -18.14 5.28 10.51
C ASP A 133 -19.33 4.43 10.04
N ALA A 134 -19.06 3.21 9.53
CA ALA A 134 -20.09 2.30 9.06
C ALA A 134 -20.83 1.56 10.17
N LEU A 135 -20.15 1.23 11.27
CA LEU A 135 -20.72 0.45 12.38
C LEU A 135 -21.24 1.32 13.54
N GLY A 136 -20.83 2.58 13.60
CA GLY A 136 -21.12 3.51 14.71
C GLY A 136 -20.14 3.36 15.88
N ASP A 137 -19.27 2.36 15.90
CA ASP A 137 -18.24 2.12 16.92
C ASP A 137 -17.19 1.13 16.39
N ALA A 138 -16.09 0.95 17.15
CA ALA A 138 -15.11 -0.09 16.88
C ALA A 138 -15.75 -1.49 17.06
N PRO A 139 -15.41 -2.48 16.21
CA PRO A 139 -15.88 -3.85 16.38
C PRO A 139 -15.26 -4.50 17.61
N ASP A 140 -15.94 -5.49 18.21
CA ASP A 140 -15.37 -6.27 19.31
C ASP A 140 -14.14 -7.10 18.87
N TRP A 141 -14.15 -7.55 17.61
CA TRP A 141 -13.09 -8.33 16.99
C TRP A 141 -12.81 -7.86 15.58
N LEU A 142 -11.53 -7.66 15.27
CA LEU A 142 -11.03 -7.46 13.91
C LEU A 142 -10.17 -8.65 13.50
N CYS A 143 -10.63 -9.44 12.55
CA CYS A 143 -9.86 -10.52 11.94
C CYS A 143 -9.27 -10.04 10.62
N ILE A 144 -7.95 -9.98 10.52
CA ILE A 144 -7.24 -9.45 9.36
C ILE A 144 -6.03 -10.32 9.03
N PRO A 145 -5.75 -10.62 7.74
CA PRO A 145 -4.52 -11.30 7.35
C PRO A 145 -3.28 -10.47 7.74
N MET A 146 -2.30 -11.10 8.35
CA MET A 146 -1.07 -10.46 8.78
C MET A 146 0.14 -11.10 8.10
N GLY A 147 0.95 -10.28 7.42
CA GLY A 147 2.28 -10.64 6.91
C GLY A 147 3.35 -9.81 7.64
N ASN A 148 3.83 -8.74 7.03
CA ASN A 148 4.81 -7.82 7.62
C ASN A 148 4.24 -6.85 8.68
N ALA A 149 3.05 -7.11 9.18
CA ALA A 149 2.32 -6.36 10.20
C ALA A 149 1.94 -4.89 9.85
N GLY A 150 2.44 -4.30 8.78
CA GLY A 150 2.17 -2.89 8.45
C GLY A 150 0.68 -2.56 8.36
N ASN A 151 -0.15 -3.46 7.80
CA ASN A 151 -1.57 -3.20 7.67
C ASN A 151 -2.30 -3.24 9.02
N ILE A 152 -2.03 -4.24 9.87
CA ILE A 152 -2.65 -4.31 11.21
C ILE A 152 -2.20 -3.13 12.10
N THR A 153 -0.94 -2.72 12.00
CA THR A 153 -0.45 -1.51 12.67
C THR A 153 -1.22 -0.26 12.24
N ALA A 154 -1.47 -0.11 10.95
CA ALA A 154 -2.24 1.03 10.43
C ALA A 154 -3.69 1.02 10.95
N TYR A 155 -4.36 -0.12 10.99
CA TYR A 155 -5.70 -0.24 11.58
C TYR A 155 -5.69 0.14 13.07
N TRP A 156 -4.70 -0.36 13.82
CA TRP A 156 -4.54 0.01 15.23
C TRP A 156 -4.39 1.52 15.41
N MET A 157 -3.53 2.16 14.62
CA MET A 157 -3.37 3.62 14.63
C MET A 157 -4.69 4.34 14.36
N GLY A 158 -5.46 3.90 13.38
CA GLY A 158 -6.74 4.51 13.04
C GLY A 158 -7.78 4.38 14.15
N PHE A 159 -7.90 3.21 14.77
CA PHE A 159 -8.80 3.03 15.91
C PHE A 159 -8.40 3.92 17.10
N GLN A 160 -7.10 4.00 17.40
CA GLN A 160 -6.61 4.89 18.48
C GLN A 160 -6.94 6.37 18.19
N GLU A 161 -6.74 6.83 16.96
CA GLU A 161 -7.07 8.21 16.59
C GLU A 161 -8.56 8.52 16.73
N TYR A 162 -9.43 7.59 16.33
CA TYR A 162 -10.88 7.75 16.47
C TYR A 162 -11.33 7.71 17.94
N GLN A 163 -10.71 6.86 18.74
CA GLN A 163 -10.95 6.85 20.20
C GLN A 163 -10.54 8.19 20.84
N GLN A 164 -9.33 8.70 20.52
CA GLN A 164 -8.87 10.00 21.03
C GLN A 164 -9.75 11.16 20.57
N ALA A 165 -10.32 11.06 19.38
CA ALA A 165 -11.27 12.04 18.85
C ALA A 165 -12.72 11.88 19.41
N GLY A 166 -12.95 10.92 20.31
CA GLY A 166 -14.26 10.63 20.89
C GLY A 166 -15.29 10.06 19.89
N ARG A 167 -14.80 9.43 18.80
CA ARG A 167 -15.64 8.85 17.74
C ARG A 167 -15.88 7.35 17.89
N SER A 168 -15.15 6.68 18.77
CA SER A 168 -15.31 5.27 19.15
C SER A 168 -14.85 5.04 20.58
N ARG A 169 -15.28 3.90 21.18
CA ARG A 169 -14.74 3.41 22.45
C ARG A 169 -13.28 2.99 22.37
#